data_65a4236f29aca2e31c05630e08446d32
#
_entry.id   65a4236f29aca2e31c05630e08446d32
#
_cell.length_a   1.000
_cell.length_b   1.000
_cell.length_c   1.000
_cell.angle_alpha   90.00
_cell.angle_beta   90.00
_cell.angle_gamma   90.00
#
_symmetry.space_group_name_H-M   'P 1'
#
loop_
_entity.id
_entity.type
_entity.pdbx_description
1 polymer ?
#
loop_
_entity_poly.entity_id
_entity_poly.type
_entity_poly.pdbx_seq_one_letter_code
_entity_poly.pdbx_strand_id
1 'polypeptide(L)'
;RTIIRTVGERYGRLDILVNNAGWAPVTPFATMKIDEYDKVFAINVRAVVMLTQACLPMIKAAKGNILNVTTTMTTNPIATMANYAASKAAVYTMTRAWAKELAKDGVRVNSLGVGPIETPIYGKTELSDEAAKAHKDMVTKSVPLGRMGQPEEVAAVVAFLTSDEASFVTGADYKVDGGVGA
;
A
#
# COMPACT_ATOMS: atom_id res chain seq x y z
N ARG A 1 -8.10 6.35 17.22
CA ARG A 1 -8.11 5.98 18.66
C ARG A 1 -9.14 4.89 18.98
N THR A 2 -10.36 4.95 18.44
CA THR A 2 -11.44 3.98 18.73
C THR A 2 -11.06 2.54 18.32
N ILE A 3 -10.57 2.33 17.09
CA ILE A 3 -10.22 0.98 16.56
C ILE A 3 -9.18 0.31 17.46
N ILE A 4 -8.09 1.02 17.79
CA ILE A 4 -6.98 0.46 18.59
C ILE A 4 -7.45 0.10 20.00
N ARG A 5 -8.27 0.97 20.59
CA ARG A 5 -8.89 0.68 21.91
C ARG A 5 -9.74 -0.59 21.83
N THR A 6 -10.62 -0.69 20.82
CA THR A 6 -11.48 -1.87 20.63
C THR A 6 -10.67 -3.15 20.45
N VAL A 7 -9.58 -3.11 19.67
CA VAL A 7 -8.69 -4.27 19.47
C VAL A 7 -8.02 -4.64 20.81
N GLY A 8 -7.48 -3.67 21.55
CA GLY A 8 -6.86 -3.90 22.84
C GLY A 8 -7.83 -4.47 23.88
N GLU A 9 -9.03 -3.90 24.00
CA GLU A 9 -10.08 -4.37 24.91
C GLU A 9 -10.60 -5.77 24.57
N ARG A 10 -10.70 -6.11 23.27
CA ARG A 10 -11.29 -7.37 22.82
C ARG A 10 -10.28 -8.52 22.74
N TYR A 11 -9.04 -8.25 22.31
CA TYR A 11 -8.05 -9.28 22.01
C TYR A 11 -6.79 -9.19 22.87
N GLY A 12 -6.52 -8.06 23.51
CA GLY A 12 -5.34 -7.84 24.34
C GLY A 12 -4.01 -7.80 23.57
N ARG A 13 -4.01 -8.05 22.26
CA ARG A 13 -2.81 -8.12 21.41
C ARG A 13 -3.09 -7.69 19.98
N LEU A 14 -2.03 -7.30 19.28
CA LEU A 14 -2.05 -7.06 17.85
C LEU A 14 -0.74 -7.58 17.25
N ASP A 15 -0.82 -8.57 16.40
CA ASP A 15 0.33 -9.25 15.78
C ASP A 15 0.70 -8.67 14.43
N ILE A 16 -0.31 -8.24 13.66
CA ILE A 16 -0.16 -7.83 12.27
C ILE A 16 -0.91 -6.52 12.05
N LEU A 17 -0.20 -5.54 11.45
CA LEU A 17 -0.81 -4.33 10.95
C LEU A 17 -0.62 -4.24 9.44
N VAL A 18 -1.71 -4.25 8.66
CA VAL A 18 -1.68 -4.02 7.22
C VAL A 18 -2.23 -2.63 6.90
N ASN A 19 -1.35 -1.72 6.51
CA ASN A 19 -1.72 -0.39 6.04
C ASN A 19 -2.07 -0.44 4.54
N ASN A 20 -3.30 -0.81 4.25
CA ASN A 20 -3.80 -0.99 2.87
C ASN A 20 -4.61 0.21 2.35
N ALA A 21 -5.34 0.92 3.21
CA ALA A 21 -6.18 2.02 2.79
C ALA A 21 -5.40 3.08 2.01
N GLY A 22 -5.99 3.57 0.92
CA GLY A 22 -5.38 4.58 0.08
C GLY A 22 -6.37 5.23 -0.88
N TRP A 23 -5.98 6.38 -1.42
CA TRP A 23 -6.72 7.12 -2.42
C TRP A 23 -5.77 7.52 -3.55
N ALA A 24 -6.22 7.28 -4.80
CA ALA A 24 -5.39 7.40 -6.00
C ALA A 24 -6.14 8.23 -7.06
N PRO A 25 -6.20 9.56 -6.93
CA PRO A 25 -6.79 10.41 -7.95
C PRO A 25 -5.92 10.43 -9.21
N VAL A 26 -6.59 10.61 -10.35
CA VAL A 26 -5.96 10.80 -11.66
C VAL A 26 -6.18 12.25 -12.05
N THR A 27 -5.16 13.10 -11.88
CA THR A 27 -5.28 14.54 -12.09
C THR A 27 -4.02 15.08 -12.77
N PRO A 28 -4.15 15.76 -13.92
CA PRO A 28 -3.03 16.44 -14.56
C PRO A 28 -2.41 17.47 -13.61
N PHE A 29 -1.08 17.55 -13.56
CA PHE A 29 -0.37 18.47 -12.68
C PHE A 29 -0.82 19.92 -12.82
N ALA A 30 -1.08 20.38 -14.05
CA ALA A 30 -1.48 21.76 -14.32
C ALA A 30 -2.85 22.15 -13.74
N THR A 31 -3.73 21.19 -13.45
CA THR A 31 -5.09 21.43 -12.94
C THR A 31 -5.29 20.92 -11.52
N MET A 32 -4.26 20.32 -10.93
CA MET A 32 -4.31 19.79 -9.58
C MET A 32 -4.51 20.90 -8.56
N LYS A 33 -5.43 20.69 -7.64
CA LYS A 33 -5.68 21.59 -6.51
C LYS A 33 -4.84 21.18 -5.30
N ILE A 34 -4.38 22.14 -4.52
CA ILE A 34 -3.63 21.87 -3.29
C ILE A 34 -4.45 21.06 -2.28
N ASP A 35 -5.75 21.30 -2.19
CA ASP A 35 -6.64 20.51 -1.31
C ASP A 35 -6.65 19.01 -1.70
N GLU A 36 -6.54 18.68 -2.99
CA GLU A 36 -6.41 17.29 -3.45
C GLU A 36 -5.08 16.70 -2.99
N TYR A 37 -3.98 17.44 -3.18
CA TYR A 37 -2.66 17.06 -2.68
C TYR A 37 -2.68 16.77 -1.18
N ASP A 38 -3.20 17.71 -0.39
CA ASP A 38 -3.29 17.58 1.07
C ASP A 38 -4.12 16.35 1.47
N LYS A 39 -5.23 16.10 0.78
CA LYS A 39 -6.07 14.93 1.01
C LYS A 39 -5.36 13.62 0.68
N VAL A 40 -4.61 13.56 -0.43
CA VAL A 40 -3.81 12.38 -0.79
C VAL A 40 -2.79 12.08 0.31
N PHE A 41 -2.03 13.09 0.75
CA PHE A 41 -1.01 12.90 1.78
C PHE A 41 -1.63 12.64 3.16
N ALA A 42 -2.77 13.24 3.48
CA ALA A 42 -3.48 12.95 4.73
C ALA A 42 -3.90 11.48 4.81
N ILE A 43 -4.44 10.91 3.73
CA ILE A 43 -4.91 9.53 3.67
C ILE A 43 -3.73 8.55 3.53
N ASN A 44 -2.86 8.76 2.53
CA ASN A 44 -1.88 7.76 2.15
C ASN A 44 -0.61 7.78 3.01
N VAL A 45 -0.31 8.89 3.68
CA VAL A 45 0.92 9.06 4.46
C VAL A 45 0.61 9.32 5.94
N ARG A 46 -0.07 10.43 6.24
CA ARG A 46 -0.29 10.85 7.62
C ARG A 46 -1.08 9.80 8.42
N ALA A 47 -2.13 9.23 7.83
CA ALA A 47 -2.93 8.20 8.48
C ALA A 47 -2.11 6.92 8.75
N VAL A 48 -1.24 6.51 7.81
CA VAL A 48 -0.33 5.37 7.99
C VAL A 48 0.60 5.59 9.18
N VAL A 49 1.23 6.76 9.27
CA VAL A 49 2.11 7.11 10.40
C VAL A 49 1.34 7.10 11.72
N MET A 50 0.20 7.78 11.77
CA MET A 50 -0.61 7.88 13.00
C MET A 50 -1.12 6.51 13.48
N LEU A 51 -1.58 5.68 12.54
CA LEU A 51 -2.09 4.34 12.88
C LEU A 51 -0.95 3.43 13.35
N THR A 52 0.17 3.44 12.65
CA THR A 52 1.35 2.65 13.00
C THR A 52 1.87 3.03 14.40
N GLN A 53 2.05 4.34 14.68
CA GLN A 53 2.48 4.80 16.00
C GLN A 53 1.52 4.36 17.11
N ALA A 54 0.22 4.47 16.86
CA ALA A 54 -0.77 4.11 17.85
C ALA A 54 -0.88 2.58 18.09
N CYS A 55 -0.56 1.75 17.09
CA CYS A 55 -0.51 0.29 17.21
C CYS A 55 0.82 -0.22 17.77
N LEU A 56 1.88 0.59 17.70
CA LEU A 56 3.25 0.17 17.97
C LEU A 56 3.48 -0.52 19.33
N PRO A 57 2.89 -0.07 20.45
CA PRO A 57 3.07 -0.77 21.73
C PRO A 57 2.61 -2.23 21.68
N MET A 58 1.46 -2.52 21.07
CA MET A 58 0.94 -3.89 20.96
C MET A 58 1.76 -4.73 19.96
N ILE A 59 2.15 -4.16 18.83
CA ILE A 59 3.00 -4.82 17.83
C ILE A 59 4.36 -5.20 18.42
N LYS A 60 4.99 -4.31 19.20
CA LYS A 60 6.25 -4.61 19.90
C LYS A 60 6.09 -5.71 20.94
N ALA A 61 5.03 -5.66 21.75
CA ALA A 61 4.76 -6.70 22.75
C ALA A 61 4.55 -8.08 22.11
N ALA A 62 3.95 -8.13 20.94
CA ALA A 62 3.73 -9.35 20.18
C ALA A 62 4.96 -9.80 19.35
N LYS A 63 6.01 -8.97 19.21
CA LYS A 63 7.09 -9.13 18.23
C LYS A 63 6.54 -9.34 16.83
N GLY A 64 5.50 -8.59 16.50
CA GLY A 64 4.68 -8.76 15.31
C GLY A 64 5.28 -8.14 14.06
N ASN A 65 4.40 -7.81 13.11
CA ASN A 65 4.87 -7.21 11.86
C ASN A 65 3.92 -6.15 11.31
N ILE A 66 4.48 -5.30 10.45
CA ILE A 66 3.79 -4.21 9.77
C ILE A 66 4.00 -4.42 8.26
N LEU A 67 2.92 -4.42 7.50
CA LEU A 67 2.95 -4.44 6.05
C LEU A 67 2.30 -3.18 5.49
N ASN A 68 3.06 -2.43 4.71
CA ASN A 68 2.59 -1.22 4.05
C ASN A 68 2.31 -1.49 2.58
N VAL A 69 1.07 -1.32 2.14
CA VAL A 69 0.72 -1.45 0.73
C VAL A 69 1.11 -0.18 0.00
N THR A 70 2.07 -0.33 -0.91
CA THR A 70 2.60 0.70 -1.81
C THR A 70 2.12 0.47 -3.24
N THR A 71 2.85 0.92 -4.21
CA THR A 71 2.56 0.73 -5.64
C THR A 71 3.86 0.62 -6.44
N THR A 72 3.83 -0.01 -7.58
CA THR A 72 4.93 -0.02 -8.56
C THR A 72 5.28 1.38 -9.08
N MET A 73 4.35 2.33 -8.95
CA MET A 73 4.59 3.74 -9.31
C MET A 73 5.61 4.45 -8.40
N THR A 74 6.05 3.82 -7.30
CA THR A 74 7.16 4.35 -6.48
C THR A 74 8.47 4.40 -7.24
N THR A 75 8.66 3.51 -8.20
CA THR A 75 9.86 3.40 -9.05
C THR A 75 9.58 3.69 -10.53
N ASN A 76 8.34 3.51 -10.97
CA ASN A 76 7.92 3.74 -12.35
C ASN A 76 6.62 4.59 -12.38
N PRO A 77 6.73 5.90 -12.06
CA PRO A 77 5.58 6.79 -11.98
C PRO A 77 4.97 7.03 -13.36
N ILE A 78 3.65 7.15 -13.42
CA ILE A 78 2.93 7.49 -14.65
C ILE A 78 2.42 8.94 -14.60
N ALA A 79 2.25 9.54 -15.78
CA ALA A 79 1.67 10.87 -15.89
C ALA A 79 0.30 10.94 -15.19
N THR A 80 -0.08 12.11 -14.71
CA THR A 80 -1.36 12.41 -14.02
C THR A 80 -1.55 11.78 -12.64
N MET A 81 -0.61 10.96 -12.15
CA MET A 81 -0.68 10.32 -10.82
C MET A 81 0.50 10.70 -9.90
N ALA A 82 1.14 11.84 -10.14
CA ALA A 82 2.35 12.26 -9.41
C ALA A 82 2.16 12.30 -7.89
N ASN A 83 1.03 12.86 -7.39
CA ASN A 83 0.75 12.96 -5.96
C ASN A 83 0.58 11.60 -5.29
N TYR A 84 -0.15 10.71 -5.97
CA TYR A 84 -0.32 9.34 -5.51
C TYR A 84 1.03 8.61 -5.44
N ALA A 85 1.80 8.63 -6.53
CA ALA A 85 3.12 8.01 -6.59
C ALA A 85 4.05 8.55 -5.49
N ALA A 86 4.14 9.87 -5.33
CA ALA A 86 4.94 10.52 -4.30
C ALA A 86 4.51 10.11 -2.89
N SER A 87 3.20 10.06 -2.61
CA SER A 87 2.68 9.63 -1.31
C SER A 87 3.06 8.19 -0.98
N LYS A 88 3.00 7.29 -1.95
CA LYS A 88 3.40 5.88 -1.78
C LYS A 88 4.92 5.72 -1.70
N ALA A 89 5.69 6.53 -2.41
CA ALA A 89 7.15 6.57 -2.28
C ALA A 89 7.59 7.04 -0.89
N ALA A 90 6.89 7.98 -0.26
CA ALA A 90 7.11 8.36 1.12
C ALA A 90 6.92 7.16 2.08
N VAL A 91 5.83 6.40 1.93
CA VAL A 91 5.57 5.20 2.75
C VAL A 91 6.62 4.11 2.50
N TYR A 92 7.00 3.89 1.23
CA TYR A 92 8.07 2.97 0.87
C TYR A 92 9.38 3.30 1.60
N THR A 93 9.79 4.57 1.59
CA THR A 93 11.02 5.01 2.26
C THR A 93 10.92 4.87 3.78
N MET A 94 9.77 5.26 4.37
CA MET A 94 9.53 5.09 5.81
C MET A 94 9.54 3.62 6.23
N THR A 95 9.02 2.70 5.42
CA THR A 95 9.07 1.26 5.67
C THR A 95 10.49 0.77 5.92
N ARG A 96 11.43 1.18 5.08
CA ARG A 96 12.85 0.80 5.21
C ARG A 96 13.51 1.39 6.46
N ALA A 97 13.16 2.62 6.81
CA ALA A 97 13.65 3.26 8.04
C ALA A 97 13.09 2.55 9.27
N TRP A 98 11.77 2.32 9.32
CA TRP A 98 11.12 1.63 10.44
C TRP A 98 11.59 0.18 10.59
N ALA A 99 11.88 -0.53 9.50
CA ALA A 99 12.44 -1.87 9.56
C ALA A 99 13.76 -1.91 10.34
N LYS A 100 14.65 -0.94 10.10
CA LYS A 100 15.93 -0.83 10.81
C LYS A 100 15.75 -0.42 12.28
N GLU A 101 14.85 0.51 12.52
CA GLU A 101 14.59 1.06 13.87
C GLU A 101 13.95 0.03 14.79
N LEU A 102 12.98 -0.75 14.27
CA LEU A 102 12.16 -1.67 15.05
C LEU A 102 12.71 -3.10 15.11
N ALA A 103 13.76 -3.42 14.36
CA ALA A 103 14.39 -4.74 14.37
C ALA A 103 14.85 -5.17 15.78
N LYS A 104 15.37 -4.24 16.58
CA LYS A 104 15.77 -4.48 17.97
C LYS A 104 14.62 -4.92 18.88
N ASP A 105 13.40 -4.57 18.51
CA ASP A 105 12.17 -4.94 19.22
C ASP A 105 11.57 -6.25 18.67
N GLY A 106 12.23 -6.90 17.71
CA GLY A 106 11.77 -8.10 17.03
C GLY A 106 10.61 -7.85 16.04
N VAL A 107 10.35 -6.59 15.66
CA VAL A 107 9.28 -6.21 14.73
C VAL A 107 9.81 -6.17 13.30
N ARG A 108 9.12 -6.86 12.39
CA ARG A 108 9.41 -6.80 10.96
C ARG A 108 8.54 -5.74 10.29
N VAL A 109 9.09 -5.02 9.32
CA VAL A 109 8.36 -4.02 8.54
C VAL A 109 8.71 -4.17 7.07
N ASN A 110 7.70 -4.45 6.24
CA ASN A 110 7.89 -4.64 4.81
C ASN A 110 6.89 -3.79 4.01
N SER A 111 7.13 -3.61 2.72
CA SER A 111 6.20 -3.02 1.77
C SER A 111 5.82 -4.00 0.68
N LEU A 112 4.64 -3.78 0.11
CA LEU A 112 4.10 -4.52 -1.01
C LEU A 112 3.73 -3.54 -2.12
N GLY A 113 4.53 -3.51 -3.18
CA GLY A 113 4.30 -2.72 -4.38
C GLY A 113 3.27 -3.39 -5.29
N VAL A 114 2.04 -2.89 -5.26
CA VAL A 114 0.94 -3.46 -6.04
C VAL A 114 0.84 -2.78 -7.40
N GLY A 115 0.73 -3.59 -8.44
CA GLY A 115 0.46 -3.15 -9.80
C GLY A 115 -1.03 -3.10 -10.16
N PRO A 116 -1.37 -3.26 -11.44
CA PRO A 116 -2.76 -3.29 -11.89
C PRO A 116 -3.50 -4.54 -11.41
N ILE A 117 -4.49 -4.35 -10.53
CA ILE A 117 -5.32 -5.42 -9.94
C ILE A 117 -6.78 -5.17 -10.28
N GLU A 118 -7.50 -6.21 -10.65
CA GLU A 118 -8.95 -6.14 -10.87
C GLU A 118 -9.69 -5.87 -9.56
N THR A 119 -10.08 -4.61 -9.38
CA THR A 119 -10.82 -4.14 -8.20
C THR A 119 -11.95 -3.21 -8.63
N PRO A 120 -12.96 -3.00 -7.78
CA PRO A 120 -14.04 -2.06 -8.06
C PRO A 120 -13.59 -0.60 -8.26
N ILE A 121 -12.32 -0.28 -8.05
CA ILE A 121 -11.78 1.07 -8.24
C ILE A 121 -11.93 1.54 -9.70
N TYR A 122 -11.82 0.64 -10.64
CA TYR A 122 -11.97 0.93 -12.07
C TYR A 122 -13.42 1.20 -12.49
N GLY A 123 -14.40 0.73 -11.71
CA GLY A 123 -15.83 1.01 -11.93
C GLY A 123 -16.36 2.23 -11.17
N LYS A 124 -15.53 2.89 -10.37
CA LYS A 124 -15.90 4.08 -9.58
C LYS A 124 -15.39 5.39 -10.19
N THR A 125 -14.91 5.34 -11.44
CA THR A 125 -14.47 6.52 -12.18
C THR A 125 -15.69 7.21 -12.80
N GLU A 126 -15.69 8.53 -12.90
CA GLU A 126 -16.71 9.32 -13.61
C GLU A 126 -16.61 9.18 -15.14
N LEU A 127 -15.97 8.12 -15.63
CA LEU A 127 -15.79 7.82 -17.04
C LEU A 127 -17.04 7.12 -17.61
N SER A 128 -17.31 7.33 -18.89
CA SER A 128 -18.28 6.49 -19.62
C SER A 128 -17.80 5.04 -19.67
N ASP A 129 -18.72 4.09 -19.84
CA ASP A 129 -18.39 2.66 -19.94
C ASP A 129 -17.34 2.36 -21.03
N GLU A 130 -17.40 3.06 -22.16
CA GLU A 130 -16.44 2.93 -23.25
C GLU A 130 -15.05 3.45 -22.85
N ALA A 131 -14.98 4.60 -22.17
CA ALA A 131 -13.72 5.16 -21.69
C ALA A 131 -13.10 4.32 -20.57
N ALA A 132 -13.92 3.77 -19.66
CA ALA A 132 -13.49 2.86 -18.62
C ALA A 132 -12.92 1.55 -19.20
N LYS A 133 -13.58 1.00 -20.24
CA LYS A 133 -13.09 -0.18 -20.96
C LYS A 133 -11.78 0.10 -21.69
N ALA A 134 -11.70 1.20 -22.43
CA ALA A 134 -10.48 1.59 -23.14
C ALA A 134 -9.30 1.79 -22.16
N HIS A 135 -9.55 2.41 -21.00
CA HIS A 135 -8.55 2.56 -19.94
C HIS A 135 -8.09 1.20 -19.41
N LYS A 136 -9.04 0.30 -19.11
CA LYS A 136 -8.72 -1.07 -18.64
C LYS A 136 -7.89 -1.83 -19.67
N ASP A 137 -8.25 -1.76 -20.94
CA ASP A 137 -7.52 -2.41 -22.05
C ASP A 137 -6.10 -1.85 -22.18
N MET A 138 -5.92 -0.53 -22.06
CA MET A 138 -4.62 0.12 -22.06
C MET A 138 -3.75 -0.35 -20.88
N VAL A 139 -4.31 -0.36 -19.69
CA VAL A 139 -3.61 -0.82 -18.48
C VAL A 139 -3.22 -2.29 -18.61
N THR A 140 -4.13 -3.15 -19.09
CA THR A 140 -3.87 -4.59 -19.30
C THR A 140 -2.72 -4.81 -20.29
N LYS A 141 -2.67 -4.04 -21.38
CA LYS A 141 -1.58 -4.11 -22.38
C LYS A 141 -0.21 -3.71 -21.82
N SER A 142 -0.19 -2.90 -20.76
CA SER A 142 1.07 -2.49 -20.10
C SER A 142 1.63 -3.56 -19.16
N VAL A 143 0.87 -4.62 -18.86
CA VAL A 143 1.29 -5.70 -17.96
C VAL A 143 2.01 -6.78 -18.76
N PRO A 144 3.29 -7.08 -18.50
CA PRO A 144 4.03 -8.12 -19.21
C PRO A 144 3.37 -9.51 -19.17
N LEU A 145 2.70 -9.88 -18.07
CA LEU A 145 1.94 -11.13 -18.00
C LEU A 145 0.62 -11.12 -18.79
N GLY A 146 0.30 -10.02 -19.52
CA GLY A 146 -0.83 -9.94 -20.44
C GLY A 146 -2.22 -9.86 -19.79
N ARG A 147 -2.30 -9.71 -18.48
CA ARG A 147 -3.55 -9.58 -17.74
C ARG A 147 -3.36 -8.73 -16.48
N MET A 148 -4.44 -8.21 -15.97
CA MET A 148 -4.45 -7.66 -14.61
C MET A 148 -4.37 -8.81 -13.58
N GLY A 149 -3.78 -8.53 -12.41
CA GLY A 149 -3.79 -9.46 -11.28
C GLY A 149 -5.16 -9.53 -10.61
N GLN A 150 -5.36 -10.57 -9.79
CA GLN A 150 -6.54 -10.73 -8.96
C GLN A 150 -6.23 -10.35 -7.50
N PRO A 151 -7.20 -9.86 -6.72
CA PRO A 151 -7.00 -9.54 -5.30
C PRO A 151 -6.42 -10.70 -4.50
N GLU A 152 -6.78 -11.94 -4.83
CA GLU A 152 -6.31 -13.15 -4.17
C GLU A 152 -4.80 -13.37 -4.39
N GLU A 153 -4.25 -12.97 -5.54
CA GLU A 153 -2.82 -13.06 -5.81
C GLU A 153 -2.03 -12.09 -4.93
N VAL A 154 -2.59 -10.91 -4.67
CA VAL A 154 -2.04 -9.94 -3.71
C VAL A 154 -2.14 -10.50 -2.28
N ALA A 155 -3.31 -11.04 -1.92
CA ALA A 155 -3.57 -11.59 -0.59
C ALA A 155 -2.63 -12.75 -0.24
N ALA A 156 -2.26 -13.60 -1.21
CA ALA A 156 -1.30 -14.68 -1.00
C ALA A 156 0.08 -14.16 -0.57
N VAL A 157 0.56 -13.09 -1.19
CA VAL A 157 1.85 -12.47 -0.82
C VAL A 157 1.73 -11.74 0.53
N VAL A 158 0.60 -11.09 0.82
CA VAL A 158 0.32 -10.51 2.14
C VAL A 158 0.40 -11.59 3.21
N ALA A 159 -0.27 -12.74 3.01
CA ALA A 159 -0.26 -13.86 3.96
C ALA A 159 1.17 -14.38 4.21
N PHE A 160 1.97 -14.57 3.17
CA PHE A 160 3.38 -14.97 3.31
C PHE A 160 4.17 -13.94 4.12
N LEU A 161 4.14 -12.65 3.73
CA LEU A 161 4.94 -11.61 4.38
C LEU A 161 4.57 -11.38 5.85
N THR A 162 3.32 -11.67 6.21
CA THR A 162 2.82 -11.52 7.57
C THR A 162 2.91 -12.79 8.41
N SER A 163 3.29 -13.92 7.84
CA SER A 163 3.51 -15.20 8.53
C SER A 163 4.94 -15.35 9.09
N ASP A 164 5.15 -16.40 9.87
CA ASP A 164 6.47 -16.78 10.40
C ASP A 164 7.40 -17.34 9.32
N GLU A 165 6.87 -17.77 8.17
CA GLU A 165 7.67 -18.19 7.00
C GLU A 165 8.55 -17.04 6.47
N ALA A 166 8.13 -15.79 6.68
CA ALA A 166 8.88 -14.59 6.35
C ALA A 166 9.73 -14.06 7.53
N SER A 167 10.10 -14.90 8.50
CA SER A 167 10.80 -14.50 9.74
C SER A 167 12.14 -13.77 9.52
N PHE A 168 12.81 -13.97 8.40
CA PHE A 168 14.06 -13.28 8.04
C PHE A 168 13.86 -12.18 6.99
N VAL A 169 12.61 -11.75 6.74
CA VAL A 169 12.25 -10.73 5.75
C VAL A 169 11.83 -9.46 6.46
N THR A 170 12.65 -8.41 6.40
CA THR A 170 12.33 -7.06 6.90
C THR A 170 13.01 -6.00 6.04
N GLY A 171 12.35 -4.86 5.84
CA GLY A 171 12.81 -3.76 4.99
C GLY A 171 12.73 -4.03 3.48
N ALA A 172 12.10 -5.13 3.09
CA ALA A 172 11.91 -5.52 1.70
C ALA A 172 10.69 -4.82 1.07
N ASP A 173 10.75 -4.68 -0.27
CA ASP A 173 9.62 -4.27 -1.11
C ASP A 173 9.34 -5.39 -2.10
N TYR A 174 8.26 -6.10 -1.89
CA TYR A 174 7.82 -7.15 -2.81
C TYR A 174 6.84 -6.56 -3.82
N LYS A 175 7.02 -6.89 -5.09
CA LYS A 175 6.13 -6.44 -6.16
C LYS A 175 5.16 -7.54 -6.55
N VAL A 176 3.86 -7.18 -6.64
CA VAL A 176 2.80 -8.03 -7.18
C VAL A 176 2.13 -7.22 -8.29
N ASP A 177 2.71 -7.28 -9.49
CA ASP A 177 2.42 -6.33 -10.55
C ASP A 177 2.45 -6.92 -11.98
N GLY A 178 2.66 -8.22 -12.10
CA GLY A 178 2.76 -8.87 -13.42
C GLY A 178 3.95 -8.40 -14.27
N GLY A 179 5.00 -7.82 -13.64
CA GLY A 179 6.21 -7.36 -14.30
C GLY A 179 6.20 -5.87 -14.73
N VAL A 180 5.19 -5.09 -14.35
CA VAL A 180 5.08 -3.66 -14.73
C VAL A 180 6.25 -2.82 -14.21
N GLY A 181 6.80 -3.17 -13.06
CA GLY A 181 7.90 -2.45 -12.43
C GLY A 181 9.25 -3.16 -12.54
N ALA A 182 9.41 -4.08 -13.48
CA ALA A 182 10.67 -4.77 -13.71
C ALA A 182 11.67 -3.92 -14.49
#